data_977c99e690a2f20a605b19867f18ffc9
#
_entry.id   977c99e690a2f20a605b19867f18ffc9
#
_cell.length_a   1.000
_cell.length_b   1.000
_cell.length_c   1.000
_cell.angle_alpha   90.00
_cell.angle_beta   90.00
_cell.angle_gamma   90.00
#
_symmetry.space_group_name_H-M   'P 1'
#
loop_
_entity.id
_entity.type
_entity.pdbx_description
1 polymer ?
#
loop_
_entity_poly.entity_id
_entity_poly.type
_entity_poly.pdbx_seq_one_letter_code
_entity_poly.pdbx_strand_id
1 'polypeptide(L)'
;SFPADFFAFPLNLIFMVIWVVGCAMLWKHCRKSLAVRFLLSPFATFVSIGLFLCLCLVVGLTGWRWLASSWISFVVALLLQTVLLFVIMRGWRRQTATGARLGSVRWRFLLLHVGLLLTVGSSFWGAPDNHTMRMKAYLGEDCREAYFMDGRQTWLPYDIVLEDFDVQEYPGGAPSAFRAEVVVDGVSAVIEVNDPYTRAFGEDVYLVGYDAAAGPESSYCILEIVREPWKYVSVAGIMMLLAGAVMLFIGGPSKHVES
;
A
#
# COMPACT_ATOMS: atom_id res chain seq x y z
N SER A 1 -16.96 2.89 13.37
CA SER A 1 -15.88 2.75 12.38
C SER A 1 -15.23 4.10 12.08
N PHE A 2 -13.99 4.08 11.65
CA PHE A 2 -13.32 5.27 11.11
C PHE A 2 -13.89 5.56 9.71
N PRO A 3 -14.28 6.82 9.38
CA PRO A 3 -14.85 7.16 8.09
C PRO A 3 -13.75 7.26 7.01
N ALA A 4 -13.16 6.13 6.60
CA ALA A 4 -12.02 6.10 5.70
C ALA A 4 -12.32 6.79 4.35
N ASP A 5 -13.49 6.55 3.77
CA ASP A 5 -13.88 7.11 2.46
C ASP A 5 -13.87 8.64 2.44
N PHE A 6 -14.16 9.29 3.60
CA PHE A 6 -14.06 10.75 3.71
C PHE A 6 -12.63 11.25 3.55
N PHE A 7 -11.63 10.42 3.89
CA PHE A 7 -10.21 10.77 3.82
C PHE A 7 -9.53 10.35 2.51
N ALA A 8 -10.30 10.05 1.46
CA ALA A 8 -9.73 9.79 0.14
C ALA A 8 -9.02 11.03 -0.45
N PHE A 9 -8.24 10.83 -1.50
CA PHE A 9 -7.55 11.93 -2.19
C PHE A 9 -8.55 13.05 -2.59
N PRO A 10 -8.24 14.32 -2.38
CA PRO A 10 -6.93 14.87 -1.92
C PRO A 10 -6.79 15.05 -0.40
N LEU A 11 -7.82 14.71 0.41
CA LEU A 11 -7.83 15.01 1.84
C LEU A 11 -6.75 14.24 2.61
N ASN A 12 -6.52 12.97 2.30
CA ASN A 12 -5.44 12.18 2.91
C ASN A 12 -4.07 12.84 2.74
N LEU A 13 -3.77 13.36 1.54
CA LEU A 13 -2.53 14.07 1.28
C LEU A 13 -2.43 15.36 2.09
N ILE A 14 -3.50 16.14 2.16
CA ILE A 14 -3.56 17.38 2.95
C ILE A 14 -3.32 17.07 4.43
N PHE A 15 -4.02 16.09 4.99
CA PHE A 15 -3.86 15.68 6.38
C PHE A 15 -2.47 15.12 6.66
N MET A 16 -1.89 14.33 5.75
CA MET A 16 -0.52 13.85 5.86
C MET A 16 0.48 15.01 5.91
N VAL A 17 0.33 16.01 5.06
CA VAL A 17 1.19 17.21 5.06
C VAL A 17 1.04 17.99 6.35
N ILE A 18 -0.20 18.23 6.82
CA ILE A 18 -0.46 18.90 8.09
C ILE A 18 0.19 18.13 9.25
N TRP A 19 0.07 16.82 9.27
CA TRP A 19 0.69 15.97 10.28
C TRP A 19 2.21 16.07 10.27
N VAL A 20 2.86 15.98 9.09
CA VAL A 20 4.32 16.11 8.95
C VAL A 20 4.80 17.50 9.43
N VAL A 21 4.13 18.57 8.97
CA VAL A 21 4.43 19.94 9.38
C VAL A 21 4.22 20.13 10.89
N GLY A 22 3.12 19.59 11.44
CA GLY A 22 2.84 19.61 12.87
C GLY A 22 3.94 18.92 13.68
N CYS A 23 4.37 17.73 13.27
CA CYS A 23 5.49 17.02 13.89
C CYS A 23 6.80 17.83 13.83
N ALA A 24 7.09 18.46 12.68
CA ALA A 24 8.28 19.30 12.53
C ALA A 24 8.22 20.55 13.42
N MET A 25 7.06 21.18 13.56
CA MET A 25 6.87 22.32 14.47
C MET A 25 7.00 21.89 15.94
N LEU A 26 6.38 20.78 16.33
CA LEU A 26 6.55 20.22 17.68
C LEU A 26 8.02 19.93 17.99
N TRP A 27 8.72 19.33 17.03
CA TRP A 27 10.16 19.11 17.14
C TRP A 27 10.96 20.40 17.34
N LYS A 28 10.63 21.43 16.58
CA LYS A 28 11.38 22.72 16.60
C LYS A 28 11.09 23.52 17.87
N HIS A 29 9.82 23.64 18.25
CA HIS A 29 9.38 24.58 19.30
C HIS A 29 9.11 23.92 20.66
N CYS A 30 8.63 22.67 20.68
CA CYS A 30 8.18 21.98 21.87
C CYS A 30 9.08 20.83 22.33
N ARG A 31 10.31 20.76 21.86
CA ARG A 31 11.25 19.65 22.14
C ARG A 31 11.51 19.41 23.63
N LYS A 32 11.37 20.43 24.46
CA LYS A 32 11.53 20.33 25.93
C LYS A 32 10.27 19.86 26.65
N SER A 33 9.12 19.82 25.97
CA SER A 33 7.86 19.40 26.57
C SER A 33 7.91 17.92 26.95
N LEU A 34 7.14 17.54 27.98
CA LEU A 34 7.06 16.18 28.48
C LEU A 34 6.60 15.21 27.37
N ALA A 35 5.59 15.61 26.58
CA ALA A 35 5.02 14.80 25.52
C ALA A 35 6.06 14.48 24.41
N VAL A 36 6.78 15.48 23.91
CA VAL A 36 7.81 15.27 22.87
C VAL A 36 8.99 14.45 23.41
N ARG A 37 9.38 14.68 24.68
CA ARG A 37 10.43 13.88 25.33
C ARG A 37 10.00 12.42 25.48
N PHE A 38 8.74 12.17 25.82
CA PHE A 38 8.17 10.82 25.87
C PHE A 38 8.22 10.15 24.48
N LEU A 39 7.71 10.81 23.42
CA LEU A 39 7.71 10.28 22.05
C LEU A 39 9.13 10.02 21.50
N LEU A 40 10.14 10.70 22.03
CA LEU A 40 11.55 10.50 21.71
C LEU A 40 12.22 9.41 22.56
N SER A 41 11.54 8.85 23.53
CA SER A 41 12.10 7.83 24.41
C SER A 41 12.13 6.47 23.74
N PRO A 42 13.08 5.59 24.10
CA PRO A 42 13.05 4.19 23.67
C PRO A 42 11.76 3.47 24.10
N PHE A 43 11.21 3.84 25.24
CA PHE A 43 9.96 3.27 25.75
C PHE A 43 8.78 3.51 24.79
N ALA A 44 8.61 4.76 24.31
CA ALA A 44 7.55 5.06 23.32
C ALA A 44 7.75 4.26 22.01
N THR A 45 8.99 4.04 21.59
CA THR A 45 9.30 3.21 20.41
C THR A 45 8.86 1.76 20.63
N PHE A 46 9.23 1.14 21.76
CA PHE A 46 8.82 -0.24 22.05
C PHE A 46 7.31 -0.37 22.20
N VAL A 47 6.66 0.57 22.89
CA VAL A 47 5.20 0.57 23.09
C VAL A 47 4.48 0.73 21.75
N SER A 48 4.89 1.67 20.88
CA SER A 48 4.22 1.88 19.60
C SER A 48 4.36 0.68 18.66
N ILE A 49 5.53 0.06 18.62
CA ILE A 49 5.76 -1.17 17.84
C ILE A 49 4.94 -2.33 18.43
N GLY A 50 4.97 -2.51 19.75
CA GLY A 50 4.23 -3.59 20.42
C GLY A 50 2.72 -3.46 20.21
N LEU A 51 2.16 -2.27 20.36
CA LEU A 51 0.73 -2.01 20.11
C LEU A 51 0.36 -2.29 18.64
N PHE A 52 1.17 -1.84 17.71
CA PHE A 52 0.93 -2.08 16.29
C PHE A 52 0.99 -3.57 15.93
N LEU A 53 2.00 -4.30 16.43
CA LEU A 53 2.12 -5.74 16.22
C LEU A 53 0.97 -6.51 16.86
N CYS A 54 0.59 -6.17 18.09
CA CYS A 54 -0.58 -6.78 18.76
C CYS A 54 -1.86 -6.54 17.95
N LEU A 55 -2.06 -5.32 17.45
CA LEU A 55 -3.20 -4.99 16.60
C LEU A 55 -3.21 -5.84 15.33
N CYS A 56 -2.07 -5.93 14.62
CA CYS A 56 -1.94 -6.75 13.42
C CYS A 56 -2.22 -8.23 13.70
N LEU A 57 -1.69 -8.76 14.80
CA LEU A 57 -1.93 -10.15 15.22
C LEU A 57 -3.39 -10.41 15.53
N VAL A 58 -4.03 -9.53 16.31
CA VAL A 58 -5.45 -9.69 16.64
C VAL A 58 -6.30 -9.63 15.39
N VAL A 59 -6.12 -8.63 14.51
CA VAL A 59 -6.88 -8.52 13.26
C VAL A 59 -6.62 -9.71 12.35
N GLY A 60 -5.35 -10.14 12.20
CA GLY A 60 -4.98 -11.25 11.32
C GLY A 60 -5.50 -12.60 11.80
N LEU A 61 -5.48 -12.87 13.11
CA LEU A 61 -5.93 -14.15 13.67
C LEU A 61 -7.45 -14.24 13.82
N THR A 62 -8.11 -13.12 14.13
CA THR A 62 -9.57 -13.11 14.39
C THR A 62 -10.40 -12.76 13.17
N GLY A 63 -9.79 -12.15 12.13
CA GLY A 63 -10.52 -11.61 10.99
C GLY A 63 -11.44 -10.43 11.33
N TRP A 64 -11.26 -9.77 12.47
CA TRP A 64 -12.09 -8.67 12.93
C TRP A 64 -11.88 -7.39 12.10
N ARG A 65 -12.50 -7.35 10.93
CA ARG A 65 -12.42 -6.21 10.00
C ARG A 65 -12.88 -4.89 10.64
N TRP A 66 -13.86 -4.94 11.57
CA TRP A 66 -14.32 -3.75 12.30
C TRP A 66 -13.22 -3.11 13.14
N LEU A 67 -12.29 -3.93 13.69
CA LEU A 67 -11.17 -3.42 14.46
C LEU A 67 -10.15 -2.76 13.53
N ALA A 68 -9.84 -3.36 12.37
CA ALA A 68 -8.96 -2.79 11.37
C ALA A 68 -9.44 -1.39 10.92
N SER A 69 -10.76 -1.22 10.73
CA SER A 69 -11.40 0.04 10.36
C SER A 69 -11.85 0.91 11.54
N SER A 70 -11.24 0.75 12.70
CA SER A 70 -11.59 1.48 13.91
C SER A 70 -10.69 2.69 14.18
N TRP A 71 -11.18 3.61 15.02
CA TRP A 71 -10.37 4.72 15.56
C TRP A 71 -9.15 4.23 16.35
N ILE A 72 -9.22 3.04 16.95
CA ILE A 72 -8.09 2.43 17.68
C ILE A 72 -6.95 2.15 16.71
N SER A 73 -7.24 1.50 15.59
CA SER A 73 -6.25 1.20 14.54
C SER A 73 -5.65 2.48 13.95
N PHE A 74 -6.49 3.50 13.71
CA PHE A 74 -6.03 4.80 13.26
C PHE A 74 -5.03 5.43 14.23
N VAL A 75 -5.36 5.51 15.52
CA VAL A 75 -4.50 6.12 16.54
C VAL A 75 -3.20 5.33 16.73
N VAL A 76 -3.25 4.01 16.76
CA VAL A 76 -2.06 3.16 16.90
C VAL A 76 -1.12 3.31 15.70
N ALA A 77 -1.65 3.31 14.48
CA ALA A 77 -0.85 3.50 13.28
C ALA A 77 -0.25 4.91 13.21
N LEU A 78 -1.01 5.95 13.57
CA LEU A 78 -0.52 7.33 13.62
C LEU A 78 0.55 7.52 14.70
N LEU A 79 0.40 6.87 15.86
CA LEU A 79 1.40 6.88 16.94
C LEU A 79 2.73 6.28 16.45
N LEU A 80 2.68 5.11 15.82
CA LEU A 80 3.87 4.45 15.28
C LEU A 80 4.59 5.34 14.27
N GLN A 81 3.84 5.93 13.32
CA GLN A 81 4.40 6.81 12.30
C GLN A 81 5.00 8.09 12.92
N THR A 82 4.34 8.66 13.95
CA THR A 82 4.83 9.85 14.66
C THR A 82 6.16 9.56 15.37
N VAL A 83 6.24 8.45 16.10
CA VAL A 83 7.48 8.01 16.77
C VAL A 83 8.58 7.77 15.74
N LEU A 84 8.26 7.08 14.64
CA LEU A 84 9.20 6.78 13.57
C LEU A 84 9.73 8.05 12.90
N LEU A 85 8.86 9.02 12.61
CA LEU A 85 9.25 10.33 12.07
C LEU A 85 10.20 11.07 13.02
N PHE A 86 9.92 11.08 14.32
CA PHE A 86 10.81 11.69 15.31
C PHE A 86 12.17 10.97 15.43
N VAL A 87 12.20 9.66 15.30
CA VAL A 87 13.45 8.87 15.24
C VAL A 87 14.29 9.28 14.03
N ILE A 88 13.67 9.42 12.86
CA ILE A 88 14.33 9.88 11.63
C ILE A 88 14.89 11.29 11.81
N MET A 89 14.09 12.24 12.30
CA MET A 89 14.50 13.62 12.52
C MET A 89 15.66 13.72 13.54
N ARG A 90 15.63 12.94 14.61
CA ARG A 90 16.71 12.84 15.59
C ARG A 90 17.98 12.28 14.98
N GLY A 91 17.88 11.22 14.19
CA GLY A 91 19.00 10.60 13.50
C GLY A 91 19.65 11.54 12.50
N TRP A 92 18.83 12.22 11.69
CA TRP A 92 19.28 13.23 10.73
C TRP A 92 20.03 14.38 11.41
N ARG A 93 19.46 14.96 12.46
CA ARG A 93 20.10 16.07 13.19
C ARG A 93 21.46 15.68 13.82
N ARG A 94 21.58 14.45 14.34
CA ARG A 94 22.87 13.98 14.87
C ARG A 94 23.94 13.93 13.78
N GLN A 95 23.57 13.52 12.58
CA GLN A 95 24.49 13.45 11.44
C GLN A 95 24.92 14.86 10.99
N THR A 96 23.98 15.81 10.88
CA THR A 96 24.29 17.17 10.46
C THR A 96 25.09 17.95 11.51
N ALA A 97 24.86 17.72 12.80
CA ALA A 97 25.57 18.36 13.89
C ALA A 97 27.07 17.96 13.98
N THR A 98 27.41 16.77 13.46
CA THR A 98 28.83 16.30 13.42
C THR A 98 29.57 16.75 12.17
N GLY A 99 29.01 17.68 11.37
CA GLY A 99 29.65 18.18 10.14
C GLY A 99 29.82 17.11 9.06
N ALA A 100 28.99 16.08 9.11
CA ALA A 100 29.07 14.93 8.21
C ALA A 100 28.95 15.37 6.75
N ARG A 101 29.99 15.13 5.96
CA ARG A 101 29.92 15.22 4.48
C ARG A 101 29.00 14.12 3.97
N LEU A 102 28.44 14.27 2.75
CA LEU A 102 27.53 13.29 2.14
C LEU A 102 28.05 11.83 2.22
N GLY A 103 29.37 11.63 2.17
CA GLY A 103 30.01 10.31 2.28
C GLY A 103 29.99 9.68 3.69
N SER A 104 29.70 10.45 4.75
CA SER A 104 29.60 9.95 6.14
C SER A 104 28.16 9.79 6.63
N VAL A 105 27.17 10.03 5.77
CA VAL A 105 25.75 9.84 6.10
C VAL A 105 25.50 8.36 6.39
N ARG A 106 24.79 8.08 7.47
CA ARG A 106 24.38 6.71 7.83
C ARG A 106 23.25 6.24 6.93
N TRP A 107 23.55 5.99 5.65
CA TRP A 107 22.57 5.56 4.66
C TRP A 107 21.75 4.35 5.10
N ARG A 108 22.39 3.37 5.73
CA ARG A 108 21.70 2.22 6.30
C ARG A 108 20.59 2.62 7.27
N PHE A 109 20.86 3.58 8.17
CA PHE A 109 19.85 4.07 9.11
C PHE A 109 18.69 4.75 8.37
N LEU A 110 18.99 5.63 7.41
CA LEU A 110 17.96 6.34 6.66
C LEU A 110 17.13 5.39 5.80
N LEU A 111 17.75 4.49 5.05
CA LEU A 111 17.06 3.54 4.19
C LEU A 111 16.08 2.67 4.99
N LEU A 112 16.50 2.14 6.14
CA LEU A 112 15.64 1.31 6.98
C LEU A 112 14.48 2.11 7.58
N HIS A 113 14.73 3.30 8.14
CA HIS A 113 13.70 4.03 8.86
C HIS A 113 12.76 4.81 7.91
N VAL A 114 13.31 5.42 6.86
CA VAL A 114 12.49 6.11 5.84
C VAL A 114 11.72 5.08 5.01
N GLY A 115 12.37 3.97 4.63
CA GLY A 115 11.69 2.88 3.93
C GLY A 115 10.51 2.33 4.74
N LEU A 116 10.69 2.11 6.04
CA LEU A 116 9.60 1.68 6.92
C LEU A 116 8.49 2.74 7.01
N LEU A 117 8.85 4.03 7.13
CA LEU A 117 7.86 5.11 7.18
C LEU A 117 7.06 5.19 5.88
N LEU A 118 7.71 5.05 4.71
CA LEU A 118 7.03 5.05 3.42
C LEU A 118 6.11 3.85 3.27
N THR A 119 6.56 2.64 3.65
CA THR A 119 5.76 1.41 3.52
C THR A 119 4.53 1.45 4.43
N VAL A 120 4.70 1.77 5.71
CA VAL A 120 3.58 1.88 6.66
C VAL A 120 2.71 3.10 6.33
N GLY A 121 3.34 4.22 5.94
CA GLY A 121 2.64 5.44 5.60
C GLY A 121 1.76 5.29 4.36
N SER A 122 2.27 4.71 3.27
CA SER A 122 1.49 4.50 2.05
C SER A 122 0.30 3.57 2.27
N SER A 123 0.47 2.52 3.09
CA SER A 123 -0.64 1.62 3.46
C SER A 123 -1.69 2.32 4.32
N PHE A 124 -1.29 3.25 5.18
CA PHE A 124 -2.19 3.98 6.06
C PHE A 124 -2.91 5.14 5.36
N TRP A 125 -2.13 6.04 4.74
CA TRP A 125 -2.68 7.21 4.06
C TRP A 125 -3.33 6.88 2.72
N GLY A 126 -2.88 5.80 2.06
CA GLY A 126 -3.41 5.33 0.79
C GLY A 126 -4.64 4.42 0.91
N ALA A 127 -4.92 3.89 2.11
CA ALA A 127 -6.05 2.97 2.30
C ALA A 127 -7.40 3.50 1.79
N PRO A 128 -7.75 4.79 1.97
CA PRO A 128 -9.00 5.34 1.44
C PRO A 128 -9.09 5.40 -0.08
N ASP A 129 -7.96 5.34 -0.78
CA ASP A 129 -7.90 5.42 -2.25
C ASP A 129 -7.88 4.04 -2.90
N ASN A 130 -7.74 2.97 -2.10
CA ASN A 130 -7.67 1.61 -2.59
C ASN A 130 -9.08 1.07 -2.80
N HIS A 131 -9.38 0.71 -4.04
CA HIS A 131 -10.67 0.16 -4.42
C HIS A 131 -10.48 -1.08 -5.28
N THR A 132 -11.28 -2.11 -4.97
CA THR A 132 -11.39 -3.31 -5.80
C THR A 132 -12.83 -3.44 -6.25
N MET A 133 -13.01 -3.56 -7.57
CA MET A 133 -14.31 -3.70 -8.21
C MET A 133 -14.27 -4.91 -9.14
N ARG A 134 -15.41 -5.55 -9.31
CA ARG A 134 -15.59 -6.64 -10.29
C ARG A 134 -16.65 -6.28 -11.31
N MET A 135 -16.44 -6.71 -12.54
CA MET A 135 -17.39 -6.55 -13.61
C MET A 135 -17.45 -7.81 -14.47
N LYS A 136 -18.58 -7.99 -15.15
CA LYS A 136 -18.71 -8.93 -16.26
C LYS A 136 -18.52 -8.17 -17.55
N ALA A 137 -17.55 -8.59 -18.34
CA ALA A 137 -17.35 -8.07 -19.69
C ALA A 137 -17.95 -9.10 -20.66
N TYR A 138 -18.96 -8.68 -21.42
CA TYR A 138 -19.65 -9.52 -22.40
C TYR A 138 -19.00 -9.37 -23.79
N LEU A 139 -19.02 -10.48 -24.54
CA LEU A 139 -18.42 -10.52 -25.88
C LEU A 139 -19.13 -9.53 -26.81
N GLY A 140 -18.39 -8.58 -27.36
CA GLY A 140 -18.85 -7.56 -28.30
C GLY A 140 -19.72 -6.47 -27.70
N GLU A 141 -19.85 -6.36 -26.37
CA GLU A 141 -20.66 -5.33 -25.71
C GLU A 141 -19.79 -4.31 -24.95
N ASP A 142 -20.22 -3.06 -24.98
CA ASP A 142 -19.61 -1.97 -24.21
C ASP A 142 -20.06 -2.08 -22.74
N CYS A 143 -19.17 -2.57 -21.88
CA CYS A 143 -19.45 -2.76 -20.46
C CYS A 143 -18.83 -1.66 -19.61
N ARG A 144 -19.63 -1.04 -18.73
CA ARG A 144 -19.20 -0.01 -17.75
C ARG A 144 -19.61 -0.33 -16.33
N GLU A 145 -20.55 -1.24 -16.16
CA GLU A 145 -21.13 -1.58 -14.88
C GLU A 145 -20.15 -2.44 -14.07
N ALA A 146 -19.81 -1.97 -12.88
CA ALA A 146 -18.94 -2.67 -11.96
C ALA A 146 -19.52 -2.67 -10.55
N TYR A 147 -19.06 -3.60 -9.72
CA TYR A 147 -19.53 -3.78 -8.35
C TYR A 147 -18.34 -3.80 -7.40
N PHE A 148 -18.39 -3.00 -6.35
CA PHE A 148 -17.45 -3.10 -5.24
C PHE A 148 -17.60 -4.45 -4.53
N MET A 149 -16.58 -4.84 -3.78
CA MET A 149 -16.58 -6.11 -3.03
C MET A 149 -17.67 -6.18 -1.94
N ASP A 150 -18.26 -5.05 -1.57
CA ASP A 150 -19.42 -4.95 -0.66
C ASP A 150 -20.80 -5.03 -1.37
N GLY A 151 -20.80 -5.19 -2.70
CA GLY A 151 -21.99 -5.31 -3.54
C GLY A 151 -22.56 -3.96 -4.02
N ARG A 152 -21.99 -2.82 -3.67
CA ARG A 152 -22.41 -1.52 -4.21
C ARG A 152 -22.07 -1.43 -5.69
N GLN A 153 -23.05 -1.05 -6.50
CA GLN A 153 -22.91 -0.81 -7.93
C GLN A 153 -22.19 0.53 -8.19
N THR A 154 -21.37 0.54 -9.22
CA THR A 154 -20.71 1.75 -9.73
C THR A 154 -20.56 1.69 -11.24
N TRP A 155 -20.26 2.83 -11.86
CA TRP A 155 -20.03 2.94 -13.30
C TRP A 155 -18.62 3.41 -13.55
N LEU A 156 -17.92 2.68 -14.39
CA LEU A 156 -16.58 3.09 -14.83
C LEU A 156 -16.69 4.33 -15.73
N PRO A 157 -15.70 5.25 -15.69
CA PRO A 157 -15.65 6.40 -16.58
C PRO A 157 -15.22 6.05 -18.01
N TYR A 158 -14.95 4.77 -18.30
CA TYR A 158 -14.51 4.22 -19.58
C TYR A 158 -15.20 2.89 -19.85
N ASP A 159 -15.16 2.46 -21.11
CA ASP A 159 -15.72 1.19 -21.55
C ASP A 159 -14.69 0.08 -21.49
N ILE A 160 -15.17 -1.15 -21.25
CA ILE A 160 -14.42 -2.38 -21.50
C ILE A 160 -15.26 -3.27 -22.38
N VAL A 161 -14.68 -3.67 -23.52
CA VAL A 161 -15.28 -4.60 -24.48
C VAL A 161 -14.46 -5.87 -24.47
N LEU A 162 -15.10 -7.02 -24.36
CA LEU A 162 -14.46 -8.32 -24.58
C LEU A 162 -14.52 -8.63 -26.09
N GLU A 163 -13.37 -8.71 -26.75
CA GLU A 163 -13.28 -9.05 -28.20
C GLU A 163 -13.16 -10.54 -28.43
N ASP A 164 -12.37 -11.24 -27.61
CA ASP A 164 -12.17 -12.69 -27.69
C ASP A 164 -11.84 -13.27 -26.32
N PHE A 165 -12.19 -14.54 -26.12
CA PHE A 165 -11.93 -15.26 -24.88
C PHE A 165 -11.53 -16.70 -25.20
N ASP A 166 -10.37 -17.12 -24.72
CA ASP A 166 -9.81 -18.45 -24.95
C ASP A 166 -9.51 -19.16 -23.62
N VAL A 167 -9.87 -20.45 -23.57
CA VAL A 167 -9.58 -21.33 -22.43
C VAL A 167 -8.78 -22.51 -22.91
N GLN A 168 -7.59 -22.67 -22.37
CA GLN A 168 -6.78 -23.86 -22.58
C GLN A 168 -7.09 -24.87 -21.48
N GLU A 169 -7.26 -26.13 -21.85
CA GLU A 169 -7.56 -27.23 -20.94
C GLU A 169 -6.43 -28.26 -20.89
N TYR A 170 -6.24 -28.84 -19.71
CA TYR A 170 -5.44 -30.06 -19.58
C TYR A 170 -6.16 -31.25 -20.22
N PRO A 171 -5.43 -32.35 -20.57
CA PRO A 171 -6.04 -33.56 -21.10
C PRO A 171 -7.18 -34.18 -20.26
N GLY A 172 -7.36 -33.71 -19.03
CA GLY A 172 -8.43 -34.12 -18.12
C GLY A 172 -9.64 -33.17 -18.06
N GLY A 173 -9.72 -32.15 -18.94
CA GLY A 173 -10.79 -31.15 -18.99
C GLY A 173 -10.75 -30.06 -17.92
N ALA A 174 -9.70 -30.04 -17.10
CA ALA A 174 -9.50 -28.92 -16.16
C ALA A 174 -8.83 -27.74 -16.89
N PRO A 175 -9.25 -26.48 -16.64
CA PRO A 175 -8.62 -25.33 -17.27
C PRO A 175 -7.15 -25.22 -16.84
N SER A 176 -6.25 -25.06 -17.82
CA SER A 176 -4.82 -24.88 -17.60
C SER A 176 -4.43 -23.40 -17.63
N ALA A 177 -5.06 -22.64 -18.54
CA ALA A 177 -4.92 -21.19 -18.66
C ALA A 177 -6.18 -20.61 -19.30
N PHE A 178 -6.45 -19.34 -19.06
CA PHE A 178 -7.46 -18.59 -19.80
C PHE A 178 -6.95 -17.18 -20.09
N ARG A 179 -7.40 -16.65 -21.21
CA ARG A 179 -6.93 -15.38 -21.79
C ARG A 179 -8.13 -14.62 -22.34
N ALA A 180 -8.15 -13.32 -22.12
CA ALA A 180 -9.14 -12.42 -22.67
C ALA A 180 -8.45 -11.35 -23.54
N GLU A 181 -8.94 -11.16 -24.75
CA GLU A 181 -8.63 -10.01 -25.59
C GLU A 181 -9.68 -8.95 -25.36
N VAL A 182 -9.28 -7.81 -24.85
CA VAL A 182 -10.20 -6.74 -24.44
C VAL A 182 -9.79 -5.39 -25.01
N VAL A 183 -10.76 -4.54 -25.25
CA VAL A 183 -10.52 -3.11 -25.48
C VAL A 183 -10.88 -2.36 -24.21
N VAL A 184 -9.90 -1.73 -23.59
CA VAL A 184 -10.06 -0.94 -22.37
C VAL A 184 -9.81 0.53 -22.70
N ASP A 185 -10.81 1.39 -22.54
CA ASP A 185 -10.69 2.82 -22.86
C ASP A 185 -10.17 3.08 -24.29
N GLY A 186 -10.62 2.27 -25.26
CA GLY A 186 -10.21 2.34 -26.66
C GLY A 186 -8.84 1.73 -26.96
N VAL A 187 -8.18 1.09 -26.02
CA VAL A 187 -6.86 0.45 -26.19
C VAL A 187 -7.02 -1.07 -26.12
N SER A 188 -6.64 -1.80 -27.18
CA SER A 188 -6.64 -3.25 -27.19
C SER A 188 -5.54 -3.79 -26.28
N ALA A 189 -5.89 -4.76 -25.44
CA ALA A 189 -5.00 -5.42 -24.52
C ALA A 189 -5.34 -6.90 -24.41
N VAL A 190 -4.32 -7.71 -24.12
CA VAL A 190 -4.48 -9.13 -23.77
C VAL A 190 -4.26 -9.26 -22.28
N ILE A 191 -5.20 -9.89 -21.59
CA ILE A 191 -5.12 -10.13 -20.14
C ILE A 191 -5.11 -11.64 -19.91
N GLU A 192 -4.06 -12.12 -19.24
CA GLU A 192 -3.93 -13.52 -18.86
C GLU A 192 -4.00 -13.67 -17.33
N VAL A 193 -4.10 -14.91 -16.88
CA VAL A 193 -4.06 -15.21 -15.44
C VAL A 193 -2.72 -14.76 -14.86
N ASN A 194 -2.75 -13.91 -13.84
CA ASN A 194 -1.59 -13.30 -13.18
C ASN A 194 -0.76 -12.32 -14.05
N ASP A 195 -1.25 -11.97 -15.25
CA ASP A 195 -0.66 -10.93 -16.09
C ASP A 195 -1.70 -9.84 -16.39
N PRO A 196 -1.88 -8.86 -15.49
CA PRO A 196 -2.89 -7.82 -15.60
C PRO A 196 -2.50 -6.73 -16.59
N TYR A 197 -3.51 -6.11 -17.19
CA TYR A 197 -3.33 -4.89 -17.94
C TYR A 197 -3.33 -3.66 -17.02
N THR A 198 -2.27 -2.86 -17.07
CA THR A 198 -2.22 -1.57 -16.35
C THR A 198 -2.81 -0.48 -17.23
N ARG A 199 -4.03 -0.02 -16.92
CA ARG A 199 -4.72 1.03 -17.67
C ARG A 199 -4.16 2.43 -17.36
N ALA A 200 -3.97 2.71 -16.08
CA ALA A 200 -3.55 4.02 -15.59
C ALA A 200 -2.66 3.89 -14.36
N PHE A 201 -2.13 5.02 -13.89
CA PHE A 201 -1.31 5.03 -12.68
C PHE A 201 -2.07 4.44 -11.48
N GLY A 202 -1.59 3.29 -11.02
CA GLY A 202 -2.18 2.59 -9.88
C GLY A 202 -3.52 1.91 -10.16
N GLU A 203 -3.87 1.66 -11.42
CA GLU A 203 -5.08 0.93 -11.78
C GLU A 203 -4.75 -0.22 -12.73
N ASP A 204 -5.01 -1.44 -12.27
CA ASP A 204 -4.76 -2.67 -12.99
C ASP A 204 -6.08 -3.43 -13.21
N VAL A 205 -6.20 -4.07 -14.36
CA VAL A 205 -7.33 -4.92 -14.74
C VAL A 205 -6.86 -6.37 -14.81
N TYR A 206 -7.43 -7.21 -13.97
CA TYR A 206 -7.12 -8.63 -13.85
C TYR A 206 -8.23 -9.48 -14.45
N LEU A 207 -7.88 -10.59 -15.09
CA LEU A 207 -8.80 -11.63 -15.48
C LEU A 207 -8.92 -12.63 -14.32
N VAL A 208 -10.10 -12.70 -13.67
CA VAL A 208 -10.30 -13.50 -12.45
C VAL A 208 -11.30 -14.65 -12.63
N GLY A 209 -12.01 -14.71 -13.76
CA GLY A 209 -12.95 -15.79 -14.02
C GLY A 209 -13.71 -15.65 -15.32
N TYR A 210 -14.57 -16.64 -15.58
CA TYR A 210 -15.44 -16.74 -16.74
C TYR A 210 -16.64 -17.65 -16.40
N ASP A 211 -17.55 -17.91 -17.34
CA ASP A 211 -18.61 -18.89 -17.16
C ASP A 211 -18.08 -20.32 -17.25
N ALA A 212 -17.77 -20.89 -16.10
CA ALA A 212 -17.23 -22.25 -16.03
C ALA A 212 -18.20 -23.33 -16.56
N ALA A 213 -19.51 -23.05 -16.65
CA ALA A 213 -20.48 -23.99 -17.22
C ALA A 213 -20.43 -24.02 -18.75
N ALA A 214 -20.11 -22.90 -19.38
CA ALA A 214 -19.92 -22.78 -20.83
C ALA A 214 -18.50 -23.15 -21.27
N GLY A 215 -17.52 -23.13 -20.33
CA GLY A 215 -16.13 -23.45 -20.64
C GLY A 215 -15.53 -22.52 -21.70
N PRO A 216 -14.92 -23.09 -22.79
CA PRO A 216 -14.36 -22.30 -23.89
C PRO A 216 -15.38 -21.46 -24.68
N GLU A 217 -16.68 -21.80 -24.58
CA GLU A 217 -17.77 -21.07 -25.25
C GLU A 217 -18.36 -19.97 -24.34
N SER A 218 -17.64 -19.53 -23.34
CA SER A 218 -18.11 -18.47 -22.44
C SER A 218 -18.38 -17.18 -23.17
N SER A 219 -19.57 -16.62 -23.00
CA SER A 219 -20.00 -15.36 -23.60
C SER A 219 -19.55 -14.12 -22.79
N TYR A 220 -18.92 -14.33 -21.64
CA TYR A 220 -18.41 -13.26 -20.79
C TYR A 220 -17.19 -13.71 -19.98
N CYS A 221 -16.36 -12.76 -19.61
CA CYS A 221 -15.35 -12.97 -18.58
C CYS A 221 -15.60 -12.07 -17.36
N ILE A 222 -14.97 -12.41 -16.23
CA ILE A 222 -15.03 -11.64 -15.00
C ILE A 222 -13.70 -10.93 -14.84
N LEU A 223 -13.75 -9.60 -14.90
CA LEU A 223 -12.61 -8.74 -14.69
C LEU A 223 -12.65 -8.15 -13.28
N GLU A 224 -11.48 -8.06 -12.65
CA GLU A 224 -11.29 -7.37 -11.38
C GLU A 224 -10.40 -6.14 -11.60
N ILE A 225 -10.95 -4.98 -11.31
CA ILE A 225 -10.27 -3.70 -11.44
C ILE A 225 -9.77 -3.31 -10.06
N VAL A 226 -8.45 -3.25 -9.93
CA VAL A 226 -7.76 -2.92 -8.69
C VAL A 226 -7.14 -1.54 -8.82
N ARG A 227 -7.59 -0.60 -8.00
CA ARG A 227 -7.07 0.75 -7.94
C ARG A 227 -6.28 0.96 -6.65
N GLU A 228 -4.98 1.13 -6.78
CA GLU A 228 -4.03 1.29 -5.67
C GLU A 228 -2.96 2.35 -6.03
N PRO A 229 -3.31 3.65 -6.04
CA PRO A 229 -2.39 4.69 -6.50
C PRO A 229 -1.13 4.83 -5.63
N TRP A 230 -1.20 4.41 -4.35
CA TRP A 230 -0.08 4.46 -3.42
C TRP A 230 0.88 3.27 -3.48
N LYS A 231 0.59 2.25 -4.33
CA LYS A 231 1.43 1.04 -4.45
C LYS A 231 2.89 1.35 -4.80
N TYR A 232 3.12 2.37 -5.62
CA TYR A 232 4.49 2.75 -6.00
C TYR A 232 5.29 3.35 -4.84
N VAL A 233 4.64 4.07 -3.92
CA VAL A 233 5.27 4.56 -2.69
C VAL A 233 5.60 3.40 -1.77
N SER A 234 4.70 2.41 -1.65
CA SER A 234 4.95 1.16 -0.92
C SER A 234 6.15 0.40 -1.48
N VAL A 235 6.20 0.22 -2.80
CA VAL A 235 7.32 -0.46 -3.49
C VAL A 235 8.62 0.27 -3.25
N ALA A 236 8.66 1.61 -3.39
CA ALA A 236 9.85 2.39 -3.09
C ALA A 236 10.31 2.20 -1.64
N GLY A 237 9.38 2.21 -0.68
CA GLY A 237 9.67 1.94 0.73
C GLY A 237 10.26 0.56 0.95
N ILE A 238 9.69 -0.49 0.34
CA ILE A 238 10.17 -1.87 0.42
C ILE A 238 11.58 -1.99 -0.18
N MET A 239 11.83 -1.39 -1.34
CA MET A 239 13.16 -1.39 -1.98
C MET A 239 14.22 -0.70 -1.10
N MET A 240 13.84 0.40 -0.43
CA MET A 240 14.72 1.05 0.54
C MET A 240 15.01 0.16 1.75
N LEU A 241 14.01 -0.55 2.28
CA LEU A 241 14.18 -1.52 3.37
C LEU A 241 15.13 -2.65 2.97
N LEU A 242 14.95 -3.23 1.78
CA LEU A 242 15.81 -4.28 1.26
C LEU A 242 17.25 -3.79 1.09
N ALA A 243 17.46 -2.62 0.48
CA ALA A 243 18.78 -2.02 0.34
C ALA A 243 19.44 -1.76 1.72
N GLY A 244 18.67 -1.22 2.67
CA GLY A 244 19.14 -0.99 4.04
C GLY A 244 19.50 -2.29 4.77
N ALA A 245 18.72 -3.37 4.58
CA ALA A 245 18.99 -4.69 5.12
C ALA A 245 20.26 -5.31 4.53
N VAL A 246 20.42 -5.26 3.20
CA VAL A 246 21.65 -5.72 2.53
C VAL A 246 22.88 -4.99 3.09
N MET A 247 22.81 -3.66 3.25
CA MET A 247 23.90 -2.88 3.86
C MET A 247 24.15 -3.26 5.31
N LEU A 248 23.14 -3.75 6.04
CA LEU A 248 23.30 -4.25 7.42
C LEU A 248 24.09 -5.55 7.44
N PHE A 249 23.77 -6.47 6.54
CA PHE A 249 24.46 -7.77 6.45
C PHE A 249 25.91 -7.64 5.98
N ILE A 250 26.17 -6.82 4.95
CA ILE A 250 27.52 -6.63 4.40
C ILE A 250 28.40 -5.81 5.37
N GLY A 251 27.86 -4.75 5.98
CA GLY A 251 28.64 -3.86 6.83
C GLY A 251 28.83 -4.34 8.27
N GLY A 252 28.18 -5.44 8.68
CA GLY A 252 28.21 -5.96 10.05
C GLY A 252 27.69 -4.97 11.11
N PRO A 253 27.70 -5.34 12.38
CA PRO A 253 27.37 -4.43 13.48
C PRO A 253 28.42 -3.32 13.54
N SER A 254 27.96 -2.05 13.67
CA SER A 254 28.88 -0.92 13.87
C SER A 254 29.73 -1.18 15.12
N LYS A 255 31.04 -1.23 14.96
CA LYS A 255 31.94 -1.32 16.10
C LYS A 255 31.64 -0.10 16.99
N HIS A 256 31.13 -0.33 18.19
CA HIS A 256 31.17 0.67 19.25
C HIS A 256 32.66 0.92 19.51
N VAL A 257 33.15 2.07 19.13
CA VAL A 257 34.42 2.59 19.67
C VAL A 257 34.08 2.96 21.10
N GLU A 258 34.39 2.04 22.02
CA GLU A 258 34.53 2.37 23.43
C GLU A 258 35.69 3.35 23.55
N SER A 259 35.37 4.58 23.90
CA SER A 259 36.31 5.58 24.39
C SER A 259 35.65 6.37 25.53
#